data_6484d34c062a8acb425494c7ba071fbe
#
_entry.id   6484d34c062a8acb425494c7ba071fbe
#
_cell.length_a   1.000
_cell.length_b   1.000
_cell.length_c   1.000
_cell.angle_alpha   90.00
_cell.angle_beta   90.00
_cell.angle_gamma   90.00
#
_symmetry.space_group_name_H-M   'P 1'
#
loop_
_entity.id
_entity.type
_entity.pdbx_description
1 polymer ?
#
loop_
_entity_poly.entity_id
_entity_poly.type
_entity_poly.pdbx_seq_one_letter_code
_entity_poly.pdbx_strand_id
1 'polypeptide(L)'
;MKRLLFFTAIFLFLATAVFAQEMSERDYVDEQNMTVSEVEELIQSQSAINKLDFVFGVEPLVSINTHKKSADGKFISAPSPIHFPVYIGLSIPNYTAISFQPSLRFFLSYNLVYDDMVLPAEIENRTGLTFNFLLNLPIVFKLNYRDKYSWSILAGLAGLFRFATVPFNVQGTEAGATGTVQTDVDYMNAWFYKNVRFLYVSAAIDWMFYYGKTKYGPELSVFFPIATFTDKSVDGLMVGAGIKVEF
;
A
#
# COMPACT_ATOMS: atom_id res chain seq x y z
N MET A 1 1.24 -23.73 2.25
CA MET A 1 1.11 -24.00 0.82
C MET A 1 -0.29 -23.77 0.25
N LYS A 2 -1.40 -24.36 0.77
CA LYS A 2 -2.75 -24.18 0.19
C LYS A 2 -3.24 -22.74 0.13
N ARG A 3 -2.86 -21.87 1.08
CA ARG A 3 -3.25 -20.44 1.12
C ARG A 3 -2.50 -19.58 0.11
N LEU A 4 -1.24 -19.90 -0.17
CA LEU A 4 -0.44 -19.18 -1.19
C LEU A 4 -1.01 -19.45 -2.59
N LEU A 5 -1.40 -20.69 -2.87
CA LEU A 5 -2.07 -21.08 -4.13
C LEU A 5 -3.39 -20.33 -4.35
N PHE A 6 -4.15 -20.06 -3.30
CA PHE A 6 -5.41 -19.32 -3.38
C PHE A 6 -5.20 -17.86 -3.82
N PHE A 7 -4.21 -17.18 -3.25
CA PHE A 7 -3.87 -15.80 -3.65
C PHE A 7 -3.29 -15.72 -5.05
N THR A 8 -2.45 -16.69 -5.44
CA THR A 8 -1.94 -16.77 -6.82
C THR A 8 -3.06 -17.00 -7.82
N ALA A 9 -4.06 -17.82 -7.47
CA ALA A 9 -5.23 -18.08 -8.30
C ALA A 9 -6.12 -16.83 -8.47
N ILE A 10 -6.35 -16.05 -7.39
CA ILE A 10 -7.10 -14.79 -7.46
C ILE A 10 -6.36 -13.77 -8.35
N PHE A 11 -5.04 -13.66 -8.21
CA PHE A 11 -4.24 -12.74 -9.02
C PHE A 11 -4.24 -13.14 -10.49
N LEU A 12 -4.11 -14.45 -10.79
CA LEU A 12 -4.23 -14.96 -12.15
C LEU A 12 -5.64 -14.74 -12.72
N PHE A 13 -6.68 -14.95 -11.92
CA PHE A 13 -8.06 -14.77 -12.37
C PHE A 13 -8.38 -13.30 -12.68
N LEU A 14 -7.89 -12.36 -11.86
CA LEU A 14 -8.01 -10.93 -12.13
C LEU A 14 -7.23 -10.52 -13.38
N ALA A 15 -6.01 -11.03 -13.57
CA ALA A 15 -5.21 -10.78 -14.76
C ALA A 15 -5.88 -11.36 -16.02
N THR A 16 -6.40 -12.59 -15.96
CA THR A 16 -7.10 -13.21 -17.12
C THR A 16 -8.42 -12.53 -17.44
N ALA A 17 -9.15 -12.01 -16.43
CA ALA A 17 -10.38 -11.24 -16.68
C ALA A 17 -10.11 -9.93 -17.43
N VAL A 18 -9.01 -9.24 -17.09
CA VAL A 18 -8.58 -8.02 -17.80
C VAL A 18 -8.19 -8.35 -19.23
N PHE A 19 -7.41 -9.43 -19.47
CA PHE A 19 -7.01 -9.84 -20.82
C PHE A 19 -8.16 -10.40 -21.67
N ALA A 20 -9.13 -11.11 -21.05
CA ALA A 20 -10.28 -11.66 -21.76
C ALA A 20 -11.23 -10.56 -22.26
N GLN A 21 -11.35 -9.44 -21.52
CA GLN A 21 -12.15 -8.31 -21.95
C GLN A 21 -11.53 -7.58 -23.14
N GLU A 22 -10.20 -7.49 -23.18
CA GLU A 22 -9.45 -6.89 -24.30
C GLU A 22 -9.57 -7.69 -25.61
N MET A 23 -9.71 -9.02 -25.51
CA MET A 23 -9.92 -9.88 -26.69
C MET A 23 -11.36 -9.82 -27.22
N SER A 24 -12.36 -9.62 -26.36
CA SER A 24 -13.78 -9.58 -26.76
C SER A 24 -14.17 -8.31 -27.53
N GLU A 25 -13.49 -7.19 -27.29
CA GLU A 25 -13.75 -5.94 -28.00
C GLU A 25 -13.12 -5.89 -29.39
N ARG A 26 -12.06 -6.67 -29.65
CA ARG A 26 -11.41 -6.71 -30.98
C ARG A 26 -12.24 -7.39 -32.08
N ASP A 27 -13.16 -8.26 -31.73
CA ASP A 27 -13.94 -9.05 -32.68
C ASP A 27 -15.19 -8.34 -33.19
N TYR A 28 -15.49 -7.10 -32.77
CA TYR A 28 -16.71 -6.38 -33.12
C TYR A 28 -16.51 -5.07 -33.90
N VAL A 29 -15.31 -4.81 -34.41
CA VAL A 29 -15.11 -3.69 -35.33
C VAL A 29 -15.41 -4.17 -36.74
N ASP A 30 -16.59 -3.80 -37.24
CA ASP A 30 -17.01 -4.01 -38.59
C ASP A 30 -16.12 -3.14 -39.53
N GLU A 31 -15.07 -3.74 -40.10
CA GLU A 31 -13.99 -3.08 -40.86
C GLU A 31 -14.47 -2.37 -42.15
N GLN A 32 -15.75 -2.39 -42.45
CA GLN A 32 -16.20 -2.02 -43.80
C GLN A 32 -16.62 -0.56 -44.05
N ASN A 33 -16.70 0.30 -43.01
CA ASN A 33 -17.23 1.66 -43.23
C ASN A 33 -16.53 2.79 -42.43
N MET A 34 -15.35 2.59 -41.86
CA MET A 34 -14.65 3.67 -41.17
C MET A 34 -13.86 4.56 -42.11
N THR A 35 -14.00 5.87 -41.97
CA THR A 35 -13.18 6.85 -42.68
C THR A 35 -11.75 6.89 -42.09
N VAL A 36 -10.76 7.30 -42.89
CA VAL A 36 -9.37 7.40 -42.46
C VAL A 36 -9.22 8.24 -41.18
N SER A 37 -10.04 9.29 -41.03
CA SER A 37 -10.04 10.13 -39.83
C SER A 37 -10.57 9.42 -38.58
N GLU A 38 -11.57 8.54 -38.73
CA GLU A 38 -12.10 7.75 -37.61
C GLU A 38 -11.11 6.67 -37.19
N VAL A 39 -10.37 6.08 -38.14
CA VAL A 39 -9.29 5.13 -37.85
C VAL A 39 -8.12 5.83 -37.14
N GLU A 40 -7.75 7.06 -37.54
CA GLU A 40 -6.72 7.85 -36.87
C GLU A 40 -7.14 8.28 -35.44
N GLU A 41 -8.41 8.67 -35.23
CA GLU A 41 -8.95 8.95 -33.90
C GLU A 41 -8.97 7.70 -33.03
N LEU A 42 -9.31 6.54 -33.55
CA LEU A 42 -9.29 5.25 -32.85
C LEU A 42 -7.84 4.86 -32.45
N ILE A 43 -6.89 4.99 -33.39
CA ILE A 43 -5.47 4.72 -33.12
C ILE A 43 -4.93 5.71 -32.06
N GLN A 44 -5.29 6.98 -32.14
CA GLN A 44 -4.90 7.96 -31.12
C GLN A 44 -5.56 7.68 -29.77
N SER A 45 -6.81 7.29 -29.72
CA SER A 45 -7.50 6.93 -28.48
C SER A 45 -6.91 5.65 -27.87
N GLN A 46 -6.65 4.61 -28.68
CA GLN A 46 -5.98 3.39 -28.22
C GLN A 46 -4.54 3.63 -27.78
N SER A 47 -3.78 4.48 -28.48
CA SER A 47 -2.43 4.84 -28.06
C SER A 47 -2.39 5.64 -26.75
N ALA A 48 -3.44 6.41 -26.45
CA ALA A 48 -3.62 7.11 -25.18
C ALA A 48 -4.01 6.16 -24.04
N ILE A 49 -4.76 5.09 -24.33
CA ILE A 49 -5.20 4.09 -23.36
C ILE A 49 -4.05 3.17 -22.92
N ASN A 50 -3.11 2.88 -23.83
CA ASN A 50 -2.02 1.92 -23.59
C ASN A 50 -0.75 2.55 -22.98
N LYS A 51 -0.80 3.78 -22.50
CA LYS A 51 0.37 4.44 -21.93
C LYS A 51 0.49 4.16 -20.43
N LEU A 52 1.47 3.34 -20.08
CA LEU A 52 1.85 3.07 -18.70
C LEU A 52 2.59 4.28 -18.14
N ASP A 53 2.06 4.90 -17.09
CA ASP A 53 2.74 5.97 -16.37
C ASP A 53 3.38 5.42 -15.09
N PHE A 54 4.60 5.87 -14.76
CA PHE A 54 5.26 5.54 -13.50
C PHE A 54 4.81 6.49 -12.41
N VAL A 55 4.64 5.97 -11.21
CA VAL A 55 4.20 6.73 -10.03
C VAL A 55 5.28 6.67 -8.96
N PHE A 56 5.63 7.83 -8.42
CA PHE A 56 6.55 7.98 -7.29
C PHE A 56 5.93 8.89 -6.23
N GLY A 57 6.29 8.66 -4.98
CA GLY A 57 5.87 9.55 -3.92
C GLY A 57 6.57 9.34 -2.60
N VAL A 58 6.42 10.34 -1.76
CA VAL A 58 6.79 10.29 -0.34
C VAL A 58 5.54 10.62 0.45
N GLU A 59 5.19 9.75 1.40
CA GLU A 59 3.94 9.85 2.12
C GLU A 59 4.15 9.55 3.60
N PRO A 60 4.39 10.56 4.46
CA PRO A 60 4.32 10.36 5.90
C PRO A 60 3.04 9.65 6.31
N LEU A 61 3.19 8.51 7.01
CA LEU A 61 2.10 7.69 7.54
C LEU A 61 2.11 7.72 9.05
N VAL A 62 0.97 8.03 9.66
CA VAL A 62 0.75 7.91 11.09
C VAL A 62 -0.01 6.61 11.34
N SER A 63 0.59 5.69 12.12
CA SER A 63 -0.10 4.48 12.58
C SER A 63 -0.81 4.74 13.90
N ILE A 64 -2.10 4.50 13.95
CA ILE A 64 -2.91 4.61 15.17
C ILE A 64 -2.90 3.26 15.87
N ASN A 65 -2.44 3.23 17.13
CA ASN A 65 -2.34 2.02 17.92
C ASN A 65 -2.81 2.27 19.35
N THR A 66 -3.32 1.23 19.99
CA THR A 66 -3.68 1.29 21.42
C THR A 66 -2.41 1.38 22.27
N HIS A 67 -2.43 2.32 23.21
CA HIS A 67 -1.35 2.46 24.18
C HIS A 67 -1.42 1.37 25.25
N LYS A 68 -0.29 0.75 25.53
CA LYS A 68 -0.12 -0.11 26.69
C LYS A 68 0.75 0.58 27.74
N LYS A 69 0.34 0.43 29.00
CA LYS A 69 1.08 0.89 30.16
C LYS A 69 1.58 -0.29 30.95
N SER A 70 2.77 -0.17 31.51
CA SER A 70 3.30 -1.09 32.52
C SER A 70 2.57 -0.93 33.85
N ALA A 71 2.82 -1.84 34.78
CA ALA A 71 2.23 -1.80 36.12
C ALA A 71 2.57 -0.52 36.92
N ASP A 72 3.69 0.11 36.62
CA ASP A 72 4.15 1.39 37.21
C ASP A 72 3.56 2.62 36.45
N GLY A 73 2.67 2.41 35.50
CA GLY A 73 1.97 3.47 34.76
C GLY A 73 2.73 4.10 33.59
N LYS A 74 3.96 3.65 33.29
CA LYS A 74 4.75 4.12 32.17
C LYS A 74 4.24 3.53 30.85
N PHE A 75 4.29 4.31 29.78
CA PHE A 75 3.98 3.82 28.45
C PHE A 75 5.05 2.82 27.96
N ILE A 76 4.60 1.69 27.42
CA ILE A 76 5.45 0.63 26.87
C ILE A 76 5.50 0.74 25.35
N SER A 77 4.39 1.11 24.72
CA SER A 77 4.27 1.23 23.27
C SER A 77 4.31 2.68 22.82
N ALA A 78 4.87 2.92 21.64
CA ALA A 78 4.76 4.21 20.96
C ALA A 78 3.29 4.47 20.58
N PRO A 79 2.77 5.66 20.90
CA PRO A 79 1.33 5.93 20.72
C PRO A 79 0.88 5.94 19.29
N SER A 80 1.58 6.67 18.46
CA SER A 80 1.21 6.85 17.05
C SER A 80 2.49 7.09 16.26
N PRO A 81 3.27 6.03 15.98
CA PRO A 81 4.52 6.18 15.27
C PRO A 81 4.29 6.76 13.89
N ILE A 82 5.14 7.72 13.51
CA ILE A 82 5.16 8.32 12.18
C ILE A 82 6.21 7.57 11.35
N HIS A 83 5.81 7.10 10.19
CA HIS A 83 6.68 6.46 9.22
C HIS A 83 6.83 7.37 8.01
N PHE A 84 7.95 7.29 7.33
CA PHE A 84 8.25 8.07 6.12
C PHE A 84 8.49 7.13 4.93
N PRO A 85 7.46 6.45 4.42
CA PRO A 85 7.62 5.60 3.25
C PRO A 85 7.92 6.41 2.00
N VAL A 86 8.80 5.85 1.19
CA VAL A 86 8.91 6.15 -0.22
C VAL A 86 8.12 5.09 -0.96
N TYR A 87 7.33 5.47 -1.96
CA TYR A 87 6.62 4.50 -2.76
C TYR A 87 6.88 4.66 -4.25
N ILE A 88 6.79 3.53 -4.92
CA ILE A 88 6.84 3.40 -6.37
C ILE A 88 5.58 2.68 -6.84
N GLY A 89 5.11 3.00 -8.01
CA GLY A 89 3.92 2.38 -8.58
C GLY A 89 3.83 2.58 -10.09
N LEU A 90 2.74 2.05 -10.62
CA LEU A 90 2.38 2.13 -12.02
C LEU A 90 0.94 2.64 -12.12
N SER A 91 0.66 3.50 -13.09
CA SER A 91 -0.70 3.89 -13.44
C SER A 91 -1.03 3.22 -14.77
N ILE A 92 -1.98 2.32 -14.73
CA ILE A 92 -2.46 1.53 -15.89
C ILE A 92 -3.83 2.08 -16.24
N PRO A 93 -3.94 2.94 -17.27
CA PRO A 93 -5.22 3.47 -17.70
C PRO A 93 -6.07 2.34 -18.32
N ASN A 94 -7.32 2.24 -17.92
CA ASN A 94 -8.28 1.31 -18.49
C ASN A 94 -9.34 2.06 -19.31
N TYR A 95 -9.85 3.15 -18.73
CA TYR A 95 -10.80 4.07 -19.40
C TYR A 95 -10.41 5.51 -19.07
N THR A 96 -11.00 6.48 -19.78
CA THR A 96 -10.70 7.91 -19.59
C THR A 96 -10.86 8.37 -18.12
N ALA A 97 -11.83 7.79 -17.39
CA ALA A 97 -12.13 8.12 -16.00
C ALA A 97 -11.65 7.10 -14.98
N ILE A 98 -11.15 5.94 -15.41
CA ILE A 98 -10.77 4.84 -14.51
C ILE A 98 -9.37 4.34 -14.86
N SER A 99 -8.55 4.14 -13.84
CA SER A 99 -7.24 3.49 -13.98
C SER A 99 -6.98 2.55 -12.80
N PHE A 100 -6.06 1.60 -12.98
CA PHE A 100 -5.54 0.75 -11.91
C PHE A 100 -4.15 1.23 -11.54
N GLN A 101 -3.88 1.48 -10.23
CA GLN A 101 -2.63 2.09 -9.80
C GLN A 101 -1.94 1.28 -8.68
N PRO A 102 -1.40 0.08 -9.01
CA PRO A 102 -0.63 -0.69 -8.04
C PRO A 102 0.60 0.09 -7.58
N SER A 103 0.86 0.07 -6.28
CA SER A 103 2.02 0.73 -5.68
C SER A 103 2.59 -0.05 -4.51
N LEU A 104 3.90 0.07 -4.30
CA LEU A 104 4.63 -0.52 -3.20
C LEU A 104 5.27 0.60 -2.37
N ARG A 105 4.95 0.63 -1.08
CA ARG A 105 5.54 1.52 -0.07
C ARG A 105 6.51 0.73 0.78
N PHE A 106 7.68 1.30 1.05
CA PHE A 106 8.67 0.72 1.94
C PHE A 106 8.97 1.68 3.09
N PHE A 107 8.99 1.15 4.31
CA PHE A 107 9.40 1.87 5.51
C PHE A 107 9.91 0.95 6.61
N LEU A 108 10.64 1.51 7.56
CA LEU A 108 11.14 0.81 8.73
C LEU A 108 10.31 1.18 9.96
N SER A 109 10.14 0.23 10.86
CA SER A 109 9.53 0.45 12.17
C SER A 109 10.23 -0.38 13.24
N TYR A 110 9.96 -0.04 14.50
CA TYR A 110 10.40 -0.81 15.63
C TYR A 110 9.20 -1.36 16.39
N ASN A 111 9.29 -2.62 16.78
CA ASN A 111 8.22 -3.32 17.50
C ASN A 111 8.79 -4.05 18.69
N LEU A 112 7.99 -4.25 19.71
CA LEU A 112 8.31 -5.05 20.88
C LEU A 112 7.20 -6.05 21.20
N VAL A 113 7.55 -7.13 21.86
CA VAL A 113 6.59 -8.11 22.38
C VAL A 113 6.27 -7.74 23.82
N TYR A 114 4.99 -7.58 24.11
CA TYR A 114 4.52 -7.32 25.47
C TYR A 114 3.11 -7.89 25.65
N ASP A 115 2.90 -8.69 26.69
CA ASP A 115 1.61 -9.28 27.07
C ASP A 115 0.94 -9.99 25.86
N ASP A 116 1.69 -10.89 25.23
CA ASP A 116 1.28 -11.66 24.03
C ASP A 116 0.84 -10.81 22.84
N MET A 117 1.25 -9.56 22.78
CA MET A 117 1.01 -8.65 21.65
C MET A 117 2.30 -8.09 21.09
N VAL A 118 2.26 -7.76 19.81
CA VAL A 118 3.33 -6.98 19.15
C VAL A 118 2.87 -5.54 19.06
N LEU A 119 3.59 -4.67 19.74
CA LEU A 119 3.29 -3.24 19.84
C LEU A 119 4.34 -2.42 19.11
N PRO A 120 3.96 -1.31 18.47
CA PRO A 120 4.92 -0.33 17.98
C PRO A 120 5.73 0.23 19.16
N ALA A 121 7.01 0.44 18.93
CA ALA A 121 7.92 0.95 19.96
C ALA A 121 8.82 2.04 19.40
N GLU A 122 9.36 2.85 20.28
CA GLU A 122 10.51 3.67 19.99
C GLU A 122 11.78 2.80 19.92
N ILE A 123 12.88 3.36 19.40
CA ILE A 123 14.17 2.66 19.34
C ILE A 123 14.68 2.41 20.75
N GLU A 124 14.55 1.19 21.21
CA GLU A 124 15.08 0.72 22.50
C GLU A 124 15.84 -0.59 22.32
N ASN A 125 16.69 -0.95 23.31
CA ASN A 125 17.53 -2.15 23.26
C ASN A 125 16.73 -3.47 23.14
N ARG A 126 15.45 -3.48 23.45
CA ARG A 126 14.58 -4.68 23.41
C ARG A 126 13.60 -4.70 22.23
N THR A 127 13.73 -3.80 21.28
CA THR A 127 12.85 -3.73 20.12
C THR A 127 13.41 -4.48 18.94
N GLY A 128 12.54 -5.15 18.18
CA GLY A 128 12.88 -5.71 16.86
C GLY A 128 12.78 -4.65 15.78
N LEU A 129 13.78 -4.60 14.89
CA LEU A 129 13.71 -3.81 13.65
C LEU A 129 12.79 -4.52 12.66
N THR A 130 11.80 -3.83 12.14
CA THR A 130 10.81 -4.38 11.21
C THR A 130 10.87 -3.68 9.87
N PHE A 131 11.08 -4.45 8.80
CA PHE A 131 10.96 -4.03 7.42
C PHE A 131 9.48 -4.15 7.02
N ASN A 132 8.90 -3.07 6.50
CA ASN A 132 7.51 -3.02 6.11
C ASN A 132 7.39 -2.77 4.61
N PHE A 133 6.64 -3.63 3.92
CA PHE A 133 6.30 -3.53 2.52
C PHE A 133 4.79 -3.47 2.39
N LEU A 134 4.26 -2.29 2.08
CA LEU A 134 2.83 -2.07 1.90
C LEU A 134 2.52 -2.07 0.40
N LEU A 135 2.01 -3.19 -0.10
CA LEU A 135 1.50 -3.33 -1.47
C LEU A 135 0.07 -2.81 -1.50
N ASN A 136 -0.19 -1.78 -2.29
CA ASN A 136 -1.53 -1.20 -2.46
C ASN A 136 -2.02 -1.41 -3.90
N LEU A 137 -3.27 -1.82 -4.06
CA LEU A 137 -3.90 -2.19 -5.33
C LEU A 137 -5.21 -1.41 -5.53
N PRO A 138 -5.18 -0.08 -5.66
CA PRO A 138 -6.38 0.72 -5.81
C PRO A 138 -6.83 0.83 -7.26
N ILE A 139 -8.16 0.95 -7.42
CA ILE A 139 -8.79 1.50 -8.61
C ILE A 139 -8.90 3.01 -8.39
N VAL A 140 -8.54 3.78 -9.40
CA VAL A 140 -8.56 5.25 -9.41
C VAL A 140 -9.77 5.71 -10.22
N PHE A 141 -10.61 6.54 -9.61
CA PHE A 141 -11.75 7.18 -10.25
C PHE A 141 -11.47 8.66 -10.38
N LYS A 142 -11.24 9.14 -11.61
CA LYS A 142 -11.05 10.56 -11.91
C LYS A 142 -12.39 11.28 -11.90
N LEU A 143 -12.59 12.20 -10.95
CA LEU A 143 -13.87 12.90 -10.76
C LEU A 143 -13.94 14.22 -11.53
N ASN A 144 -12.81 14.89 -11.70
CA ASN A 144 -12.72 16.12 -12.44
C ASN A 144 -11.42 16.10 -13.25
N TYR A 145 -11.56 16.12 -14.56
CA TYR A 145 -10.45 16.14 -15.49
C TYR A 145 -10.47 17.46 -16.25
N ARG A 146 -9.46 18.28 -16.04
CA ARG A 146 -9.24 19.53 -16.74
C ARG A 146 -7.81 19.58 -17.29
N ASP A 147 -7.55 20.44 -18.25
CA ASP A 147 -6.24 20.52 -18.90
C ASP A 147 -5.07 20.85 -17.94
N LYS A 148 -5.37 21.42 -16.78
CA LYS A 148 -4.34 21.87 -15.82
C LYS A 148 -4.31 21.05 -14.54
N TYR A 149 -5.39 20.39 -14.17
CA TYR A 149 -5.47 19.61 -12.95
C TYR A 149 -6.57 18.54 -13.02
N SER A 150 -6.40 17.50 -12.23
CA SER A 150 -7.45 16.53 -11.93
C SER A 150 -7.46 16.23 -10.43
N TRP A 151 -8.57 15.72 -9.95
CA TRP A 151 -8.62 15.09 -8.66
C TRP A 151 -9.36 13.77 -8.77
N SER A 152 -8.97 12.82 -7.91
CA SER A 152 -9.42 11.45 -8.03
C SER A 152 -9.69 10.86 -6.65
N ILE A 153 -10.58 9.87 -6.62
CA ILE A 153 -10.73 8.97 -5.48
C ILE A 153 -10.09 7.64 -5.85
N LEU A 154 -9.30 7.12 -4.92
CA LEU A 154 -8.69 5.81 -5.02
C LEU A 154 -9.31 4.89 -3.97
N ALA A 155 -9.66 3.67 -4.34
CA ALA A 155 -10.19 2.68 -3.43
C ALA A 155 -9.69 1.29 -3.82
N GLY A 156 -9.29 0.49 -2.84
CA GLY A 156 -8.73 -0.84 -3.12
C GLY A 156 -8.41 -1.66 -1.88
N LEU A 157 -7.61 -2.68 -2.12
CA LEU A 157 -7.05 -3.53 -1.08
C LEU A 157 -5.55 -3.28 -0.96
N ALA A 158 -5.03 -3.40 0.26
CA ALA A 158 -3.59 -3.34 0.50
C ALA A 158 -3.12 -4.49 1.39
N GLY A 159 -1.88 -4.94 1.15
CA GLY A 159 -1.22 -5.96 1.95
C GLY A 159 0.02 -5.39 2.62
N LEU A 160 0.10 -5.42 3.95
CA LEU A 160 1.27 -5.01 4.71
C LEU A 160 2.10 -6.24 5.09
N PHE A 161 3.19 -6.45 4.36
CA PHE A 161 4.14 -7.53 4.61
C PHE A 161 5.24 -7.02 5.52
N ARG A 162 5.40 -7.66 6.69
CA ARG A 162 6.31 -7.26 7.76
C ARG A 162 7.30 -8.35 8.07
N PHE A 163 8.58 -7.97 8.21
CA PHE A 163 9.66 -8.88 8.55
C PHE A 163 10.49 -8.28 9.69
N ALA A 164 10.31 -8.81 10.90
CA ALA A 164 11.09 -8.41 12.05
C ALA A 164 12.45 -9.11 12.04
N THR A 165 13.48 -8.39 12.49
CA THR A 165 14.84 -8.89 12.68
C THR A 165 15.41 -8.39 13.99
N VAL A 166 16.42 -9.09 14.51
CA VAL A 166 17.19 -8.61 15.65
C VAL A 166 18.01 -7.37 15.26
N PRO A 167 17.93 -6.24 15.96
CA PRO A 167 18.71 -5.06 15.65
C PRO A 167 20.22 -5.32 15.72
N PHE A 168 20.99 -4.70 14.82
CA PHE A 168 22.44 -4.90 14.71
C PHE A 168 23.24 -4.45 15.96
N ASN A 169 22.71 -3.52 16.74
CA ASN A 169 23.34 -2.98 17.95
C ASN A 169 23.10 -3.81 19.21
N VAL A 170 22.38 -4.92 19.12
CA VAL A 170 22.15 -5.88 20.22
C VAL A 170 23.25 -6.95 20.29
N GLN A 171 24.44 -6.70 19.79
CA GLN A 171 25.56 -7.64 19.85
C GLN A 171 26.26 -7.72 21.21
N GLY A 172 25.70 -7.16 22.24
CA GLY A 172 26.31 -7.15 23.56
C GLY A 172 26.01 -8.42 24.35
N THR A 173 27.02 -9.24 24.54
CA THR A 173 27.14 -10.16 25.69
C THR A 173 27.40 -9.41 27.00
N GLU A 174 27.10 -8.13 27.07
CA GLU A 174 27.25 -7.33 28.27
C GLU A 174 26.16 -7.72 29.28
N ALA A 175 26.58 -7.99 30.48
CA ALA A 175 25.70 -8.29 31.61
C ALA A 175 24.70 -7.13 31.78
N GLY A 176 23.42 -7.36 31.51
CA GLY A 176 22.36 -6.35 31.56
C GLY A 176 21.84 -5.87 30.21
N ALA A 177 22.33 -6.38 29.08
CA ALA A 177 21.75 -6.11 27.78
C ALA A 177 20.33 -6.71 27.69
N THR A 178 19.32 -5.84 27.63
CA THR A 178 17.90 -6.22 27.52
C THR A 178 17.45 -6.24 26.05
N GLY A 179 18.34 -6.69 25.15
CA GLY A 179 18.06 -6.72 23.72
C GLY A 179 16.97 -7.72 23.35
N THR A 180 16.31 -7.47 22.22
CA THR A 180 15.36 -8.41 21.62
C THR A 180 16.09 -9.70 21.22
N VAL A 181 15.58 -10.83 21.68
CA VAL A 181 16.10 -12.16 21.33
C VAL A 181 15.40 -12.71 20.09
N GLN A 182 16.00 -13.75 19.47
CA GLN A 182 15.44 -14.38 18.28
C GLN A 182 14.02 -14.94 18.50
N THR A 183 13.71 -15.44 19.71
CA THR A 183 12.37 -15.93 20.07
C THR A 183 11.29 -14.84 19.98
N ASP A 184 11.61 -13.61 20.34
CA ASP A 184 10.69 -12.47 20.23
C ASP A 184 10.48 -12.09 18.76
N VAL A 185 11.54 -12.14 17.96
CA VAL A 185 11.48 -11.90 16.50
C VAL A 185 10.59 -12.94 15.83
N ASP A 186 10.75 -14.22 16.16
CA ASP A 186 9.94 -15.30 15.61
C ASP A 186 8.46 -15.14 16.00
N TYR A 187 8.22 -14.72 17.25
CA TYR A 187 6.87 -14.39 17.72
C TYR A 187 6.26 -13.19 16.95
N MET A 188 7.02 -12.10 16.76
CA MET A 188 6.58 -10.93 15.97
C MET A 188 6.19 -11.35 14.56
N ASN A 189 7.05 -12.13 13.89
CA ASN A 189 6.80 -12.58 12.53
C ASN A 189 5.53 -13.46 12.44
N ALA A 190 5.29 -14.35 13.39
CA ALA A 190 4.06 -15.14 13.45
C ALA A 190 2.83 -14.26 13.72
N TRP A 191 2.94 -13.29 14.61
CA TRP A 191 1.85 -12.40 15.01
C TRP A 191 1.37 -11.49 13.88
N PHE A 192 2.29 -10.96 13.05
CA PHE A 192 1.95 -10.08 11.94
C PHE A 192 1.01 -10.71 10.92
N TYR A 193 1.03 -12.04 10.78
CA TYR A 193 0.20 -12.77 9.84
C TYR A 193 -1.00 -13.47 10.48
N LYS A 194 -1.10 -13.44 11.81
CA LYS A 194 -2.23 -13.99 12.54
C LYS A 194 -3.48 -13.12 12.32
N ASN A 195 -4.67 -13.75 12.21
CA ASN A 195 -5.97 -13.07 12.10
C ASN A 195 -6.05 -12.05 10.96
N VAL A 196 -5.35 -12.31 9.84
CA VAL A 196 -5.37 -11.46 8.64
C VAL A 196 -4.87 -10.01 8.89
N ARG A 197 -4.02 -9.81 9.91
CA ARG A 197 -3.47 -8.47 10.27
C ARG A 197 -2.63 -7.82 9.18
N PHE A 198 -2.26 -8.56 8.15
CA PHE A 198 -1.55 -8.03 6.98
C PHE A 198 -2.48 -7.42 5.92
N LEU A 199 -3.81 -7.59 6.02
CA LEU A 199 -4.75 -7.17 5.00
C LEU A 199 -5.51 -5.90 5.41
N TYR A 200 -5.58 -4.94 4.47
CA TYR A 200 -6.18 -3.62 4.65
C TYR A 200 -7.15 -3.31 3.53
N VAL A 201 -8.16 -2.51 3.83
CA VAL A 201 -8.89 -1.73 2.84
C VAL A 201 -8.19 -0.38 2.72
N SER A 202 -7.92 0.06 1.50
CA SER A 202 -7.31 1.36 1.24
C SER A 202 -8.30 2.32 0.59
N ALA A 203 -8.22 3.59 0.99
CA ALA A 203 -8.88 4.69 0.32
C ALA A 203 -7.93 5.88 0.27
N ALA A 204 -7.98 6.65 -0.81
CA ALA A 204 -7.19 7.88 -0.93
C ALA A 204 -7.92 8.91 -1.80
N ILE A 205 -7.50 10.14 -1.66
CA ILE A 205 -7.87 11.26 -2.54
C ILE A 205 -6.58 11.91 -3.00
N ASP A 206 -6.46 12.16 -4.29
CA ASP A 206 -5.36 12.92 -4.84
C ASP A 206 -5.83 14.16 -5.61
N TRP A 207 -4.97 15.17 -5.66
CA TRP A 207 -5.17 16.36 -6.45
C TRP A 207 -3.92 16.63 -7.28
N MET A 208 -3.97 16.29 -8.59
CA MET A 208 -2.83 16.28 -9.48
C MET A 208 -2.85 17.49 -10.41
N PHE A 209 -1.74 18.22 -10.46
CA PHE A 209 -1.48 19.31 -11.39
C PHE A 209 -0.66 18.80 -12.57
N TYR A 210 -0.94 19.29 -13.76
CA TYR A 210 -0.28 18.89 -15.00
C TYR A 210 0.82 19.88 -15.39
N TYR A 211 2.02 19.37 -15.63
CA TYR A 211 3.13 20.11 -16.17
C TYR A 211 3.80 19.31 -17.30
N GLY A 212 3.44 19.61 -18.54
CA GLY A 212 3.84 18.82 -19.70
C GLY A 212 3.30 17.39 -19.62
N LYS A 213 4.21 16.41 -19.57
CA LYS A 213 3.87 14.99 -19.42
C LYS A 213 3.81 14.52 -17.98
N THR A 214 4.26 15.34 -17.05
CA THR A 214 4.34 15.00 -15.63
C THR A 214 3.12 15.55 -14.89
N LYS A 215 2.59 14.73 -13.98
CA LYS A 215 1.54 15.10 -13.06
C LYS A 215 2.14 15.06 -11.64
N TYR A 216 1.82 16.01 -10.80
CA TYR A 216 2.27 16.04 -9.41
C TYR A 216 1.22 16.67 -8.50
N GLY A 217 1.18 16.25 -7.27
CA GLY A 217 0.24 16.82 -6.32
C GLY A 217 0.15 16.10 -4.99
N PRO A 218 -0.66 16.64 -4.06
CA PRO A 218 -0.89 16.01 -2.78
C PRO A 218 -1.78 14.76 -2.91
N GLU A 219 -1.50 13.78 -2.05
CA GLU A 219 -2.32 12.61 -1.82
C GLU A 219 -2.61 12.49 -0.32
N LEU A 220 -3.86 12.19 0.04
CA LEU A 220 -4.27 11.81 1.38
C LEU A 220 -4.78 10.39 1.33
N SER A 221 -4.27 9.53 2.19
CA SER A 221 -4.61 8.11 2.21
C SER A 221 -5.02 7.61 3.58
N VAL A 222 -5.83 6.55 3.59
CA VAL A 222 -6.22 5.79 4.78
C VAL A 222 -6.11 4.31 4.46
N PHE A 223 -5.46 3.56 5.35
CA PHE A 223 -5.37 2.10 5.29
C PHE A 223 -6.03 1.52 6.55
N PHE A 224 -7.20 0.94 6.37
CA PHE A 224 -8.01 0.39 7.44
C PHE A 224 -7.76 -1.12 7.58
N PRO A 225 -7.25 -1.61 8.73
CA PRO A 225 -6.94 -3.02 8.91
C PRO A 225 -8.21 -3.87 8.97
N ILE A 226 -8.29 -4.92 8.16
CA ILE A 226 -9.44 -5.85 8.17
C ILE A 226 -9.52 -6.60 9.52
N ALA A 227 -8.41 -6.79 10.19
CA ALA A 227 -8.37 -7.39 11.52
C ALA A 227 -9.20 -6.64 12.57
N THR A 228 -9.52 -5.36 12.35
CA THR A 228 -10.43 -4.59 13.23
C THR A 228 -11.78 -5.28 13.42
N PHE A 229 -12.29 -5.96 12.40
CA PHE A 229 -13.58 -6.66 12.50
C PHE A 229 -13.51 -7.92 13.37
N THR A 230 -12.33 -8.54 13.49
CA THR A 230 -12.10 -9.72 14.33
C THR A 230 -11.62 -9.38 15.73
N ASP A 231 -10.66 -8.48 15.82
CA ASP A 231 -9.97 -8.13 17.07
C ASP A 231 -10.69 -7.00 17.84
N LYS A 232 -11.71 -6.38 17.23
CA LYS A 232 -12.48 -5.24 17.78
C LYS A 232 -11.58 -4.08 18.25
N SER A 233 -10.47 -3.89 17.56
CA SER A 233 -9.46 -2.86 17.82
C SER A 233 -9.11 -2.17 16.50
N VAL A 234 -8.88 -0.87 16.56
CA VAL A 234 -8.40 -0.07 15.40
C VAL A 234 -6.88 -0.06 15.27
N ASP A 235 -6.19 -0.95 16.00
CA ASP A 235 -4.73 -1.02 15.98
C ASP A 235 -4.20 -1.28 14.58
N GLY A 236 -3.24 -0.45 14.18
CA GLY A 236 -2.66 -0.51 12.85
C GLY A 236 -3.40 0.29 11.78
N LEU A 237 -4.45 1.05 12.14
CA LEU A 237 -5.02 2.04 11.21
C LEU A 237 -3.93 3.04 10.83
N MET A 238 -3.68 3.21 9.53
CA MET A 238 -2.69 4.16 9.03
C MET A 238 -3.37 5.28 8.27
N VAL A 239 -2.95 6.51 8.55
CA VAL A 239 -3.39 7.72 7.83
C VAL A 239 -2.15 8.41 7.26
N GLY A 240 -2.18 8.71 5.98
CA GLY A 240 -1.07 9.30 5.25
C GLY A 240 -1.41 10.62 4.58
N ALA A 241 -0.40 11.47 4.46
CA ALA A 241 -0.46 12.68 3.65
C ALA A 241 0.89 12.86 2.97
N GLY A 242 0.89 12.94 1.65
CA GLY A 242 2.14 12.95 0.90
C GLY A 242 2.05 13.70 -0.42
N ILE A 243 3.13 13.61 -1.17
CA ILE A 243 3.25 14.15 -2.53
C ILE A 243 3.46 12.98 -3.49
N LYS A 244 2.67 12.99 -4.55
CA LYS A 244 2.72 12.02 -5.65
C LYS A 244 3.19 12.70 -6.92
N VAL A 245 3.98 11.98 -7.71
CA VAL A 245 4.43 12.36 -9.05
C VAL A 245 4.14 11.20 -10.00
N GLU A 246 3.57 11.50 -11.16
CA GLU A 246 3.24 10.53 -12.22
C GLU A 246 3.81 11.03 -13.55
N PHE A 247 4.52 10.16 -14.31
CA PHE A 247 5.16 10.48 -15.59
C PHE A 247 5.35 9.26 -16.51
#